data_1008caa28b00742c2df89c74ec91d8c2
#
_entry.id   1008caa28b00742c2df89c74ec91d8c2
#
_cell.length_a   1.000
_cell.length_b   1.000
_cell.length_c   1.000
_cell.angle_alpha   90.00
_cell.angle_beta   90.00
_cell.angle_gamma   90.00
#
_symmetry.space_group_name_H-M   'P 1'
#
loop_
_entity.id
_entity.type
_entity.pdbx_description
1 polymer ?
#
loop_
_entity_poly.entity_id
_entity_poly.type
_entity_poly.pdbx_seq_one_letter_code
_entity_poly.pdbx_strand_id
1 'polypeptide(L)'
;MRKGRCGMTVWEIVLFTVFLAVAGGASVFFFFLNSEDVRRAQRKYDWAQNINDVLDEICLEISNSAQFEHPFSGVSRECFFRPSIDAGTLLPDERQEGFAFVDQNLVYVSRGTDSTSNKRRLGRFENPLVTNCREGKFVRLSSDLLEIRLIALAPGFQGGRLEFYRQVHLRNK
;
A
#
# COMPACT_ATOMS: atom_id res chain seq x y z
N MET A 1 -61.72 29.19 -34.90
CA MET A 1 -60.78 29.32 -33.79
C MET A 1 -59.34 29.35 -34.35
N ARG A 2 -58.73 30.54 -34.44
CA ARG A 2 -57.28 30.69 -34.84
C ARG A 2 -56.45 30.44 -33.65
N LYS A 3 -55.67 29.35 -33.64
CA LYS A 3 -54.59 29.11 -32.68
C LYS A 3 -53.50 30.17 -32.87
N GLY A 4 -53.39 31.11 -31.93
CA GLY A 4 -52.33 32.08 -31.90
C GLY A 4 -51.00 31.35 -31.81
N ARG A 5 -50.14 31.51 -32.81
CA ARG A 5 -48.73 31.12 -32.73
C ARG A 5 -48.07 32.13 -31.78
N CYS A 6 -47.87 31.75 -30.52
CA CYS A 6 -46.98 32.49 -29.63
C CYS A 6 -45.57 32.36 -30.20
N GLY A 7 -45.13 33.32 -30.99
CA GLY A 7 -43.71 33.45 -31.38
C GLY A 7 -42.95 33.95 -30.17
N MET A 8 -41.83 33.31 -29.85
CA MET A 8 -40.89 33.81 -28.85
C MET A 8 -40.42 35.22 -29.25
N THR A 9 -40.41 36.13 -28.31
CA THR A 9 -39.87 37.48 -28.53
C THR A 9 -38.33 37.41 -28.57
N VAL A 10 -37.71 38.36 -29.29
CA VAL A 10 -36.25 38.42 -29.37
C VAL A 10 -35.61 38.46 -27.98
N TRP A 11 -36.23 39.15 -27.04
CA TRP A 11 -35.76 39.20 -25.64
C TRP A 11 -35.83 37.86 -24.93
N GLU A 12 -36.86 37.07 -25.15
CA GLU A 12 -36.96 35.72 -24.58
C GLU A 12 -35.84 34.80 -25.11
N ILE A 13 -35.53 34.91 -26.39
CA ILE A 13 -34.41 34.14 -27.00
C ILE A 13 -33.06 34.54 -26.37
N VAL A 14 -32.83 35.85 -26.21
CA VAL A 14 -31.57 36.35 -25.61
C VAL A 14 -31.47 35.89 -24.16
N LEU A 15 -32.50 36.04 -23.35
CA LEU A 15 -32.52 35.60 -21.96
C LEU A 15 -32.30 34.08 -21.83
N PHE A 16 -32.95 33.29 -22.69
CA PHE A 16 -32.78 31.84 -22.70
C PHE A 16 -31.36 31.43 -23.06
N THR A 17 -30.76 32.11 -24.05
CA THR A 17 -29.37 31.85 -24.46
C THR A 17 -28.36 32.17 -23.34
N VAL A 18 -28.56 33.31 -22.66
CA VAL A 18 -27.72 33.70 -21.53
C VAL A 18 -27.88 32.67 -20.37
N PHE A 19 -29.11 32.29 -20.07
CA PHE A 19 -29.40 31.29 -19.03
C PHE A 19 -28.70 29.94 -19.35
N LEU A 20 -28.83 29.47 -20.59
CA LEU A 20 -28.15 28.25 -21.07
C LEU A 20 -26.63 28.35 -20.97
N ALA A 21 -26.06 29.51 -21.33
CA ALA A 21 -24.61 29.71 -21.24
C ALA A 21 -24.13 29.67 -19.77
N VAL A 22 -24.84 30.31 -18.85
CA VAL A 22 -24.50 30.32 -17.43
C VAL A 22 -24.70 28.93 -16.82
N ALA A 23 -25.80 28.26 -17.09
CA ALA A 23 -26.10 26.93 -16.58
C ALA A 23 -25.11 25.90 -17.13
N GLY A 24 -24.78 25.98 -18.43
CA GLY A 24 -23.76 25.13 -19.07
C GLY A 24 -22.36 25.37 -18.48
N GLY A 25 -21.96 26.64 -18.33
CA GLY A 25 -20.68 27.00 -17.72
C GLY A 25 -20.57 26.51 -16.26
N ALA A 26 -21.61 26.71 -15.47
CA ALA A 26 -21.66 26.21 -14.09
C ALA A 26 -21.57 24.67 -14.01
N SER A 27 -22.25 23.96 -14.90
CA SER A 27 -22.20 22.50 -14.98
C SER A 27 -20.81 21.98 -15.34
N VAL A 28 -20.14 22.60 -16.32
CA VAL A 28 -18.77 22.25 -16.70
C VAL A 28 -17.80 22.53 -15.56
N PHE A 29 -17.91 23.67 -14.90
CA PHE A 29 -17.06 24.02 -13.76
C PHE A 29 -17.24 23.02 -12.61
N PHE A 30 -18.48 22.66 -12.28
CA PHE A 30 -18.78 21.66 -11.25
C PHE A 30 -18.24 20.28 -11.60
N PHE A 31 -18.31 19.90 -12.88
CA PHE A 31 -17.73 18.65 -13.36
C PHE A 31 -16.20 18.63 -13.20
N PHE A 32 -15.51 19.73 -13.52
CA PHE A 32 -14.06 19.80 -13.32
C PHE A 32 -13.66 19.71 -11.84
N LEU A 33 -14.34 20.40 -10.95
CA LEU A 33 -14.07 20.33 -9.51
C LEU A 33 -14.26 18.90 -8.98
N ASN A 34 -15.37 18.27 -9.31
CA ASN A 34 -15.62 16.89 -8.89
C ASN A 34 -14.63 15.89 -9.50
N SER A 35 -14.18 16.12 -10.74
CA SER A 35 -13.22 15.21 -11.40
C SER A 35 -11.86 15.20 -10.70
N GLU A 36 -11.41 16.33 -10.15
CA GLU A 36 -10.16 16.37 -9.37
C GLU A 36 -10.28 15.62 -8.05
N ASP A 37 -11.40 15.78 -7.35
CA ASP A 37 -11.64 15.07 -6.08
C ASP A 37 -11.76 13.56 -6.31
N VAL A 38 -12.44 13.14 -7.38
CA VAL A 38 -12.52 11.74 -7.79
C VAL A 38 -11.13 11.19 -8.11
N ARG A 39 -10.32 11.92 -8.88
CA ARG A 39 -8.94 11.49 -9.20
C ARG A 39 -8.03 11.42 -7.97
N ARG A 40 -8.23 12.31 -6.98
CA ARG A 40 -7.50 12.24 -5.71
C ARG A 40 -7.93 11.02 -4.92
N ALA A 41 -9.25 10.78 -4.80
CA ALA A 41 -9.79 9.61 -4.12
C ALA A 41 -9.29 8.31 -4.78
N GLN A 42 -9.29 8.24 -6.11
CA GLN A 42 -8.77 7.11 -6.88
C GLN A 42 -7.30 6.83 -6.56
N ARG A 43 -6.44 7.86 -6.65
CA ARG A 43 -5.00 7.71 -6.33
C ARG A 43 -4.76 7.23 -4.90
N LYS A 44 -5.56 7.69 -3.94
CA LYS A 44 -5.49 7.23 -2.56
C LYS A 44 -5.89 5.76 -2.44
N TYR A 45 -6.94 5.38 -3.14
CA TYR A 45 -7.41 3.99 -3.18
C TYR A 45 -6.36 3.07 -3.80
N ASP A 46 -5.84 3.42 -4.99
CA ASP A 46 -4.83 2.64 -5.70
C ASP A 46 -3.55 2.49 -4.85
N TRP A 47 -3.14 3.56 -4.16
CA TRP A 47 -2.00 3.51 -3.26
C TRP A 47 -2.26 2.60 -2.05
N ALA A 48 -3.45 2.66 -1.44
CA ALA A 48 -3.81 1.78 -0.34
C ALA A 48 -3.90 0.32 -0.78
N GLN A 49 -4.41 0.07 -1.99
CA GLN A 49 -4.48 -1.26 -2.57
C GLN A 49 -3.08 -1.84 -2.80
N ASN A 50 -2.15 -1.06 -3.37
CA ASN A 50 -0.76 -1.49 -3.55
C ASN A 50 -0.08 -1.89 -2.24
N ILE A 51 -0.35 -1.17 -1.13
CA ILE A 51 0.18 -1.56 0.18
C ILE A 51 -0.43 -2.88 0.66
N ASN A 52 -1.73 -3.07 0.46
CA ASN A 52 -2.38 -4.32 0.82
C ASN A 52 -1.79 -5.50 0.03
N ASP A 53 -1.59 -5.33 -1.27
CA ASP A 53 -1.02 -6.38 -2.13
C ASP A 53 0.40 -6.77 -1.68
N VAL A 54 1.24 -5.77 -1.35
CA VAL A 54 2.58 -6.02 -0.78
C VAL A 54 2.51 -6.73 0.56
N LEU A 55 1.60 -6.34 1.45
CA LEU A 55 1.45 -7.01 2.74
C LEU A 55 0.95 -8.45 2.58
N ASP A 56 0.07 -8.71 1.62
CA ASP A 56 -0.44 -10.05 1.34
C ASP A 56 0.68 -10.95 0.75
N GLU A 57 1.55 -10.40 -0.10
CA GLU A 57 2.76 -11.09 -0.60
C GLU A 57 3.72 -11.42 0.54
N ILE A 58 4.01 -10.48 1.43
CA ILE A 58 4.83 -10.69 2.62
C ILE A 58 4.23 -11.79 3.52
N CYS A 59 2.93 -11.77 3.72
CA CYS A 59 2.23 -12.80 4.50
C CYS A 59 2.38 -14.18 3.85
N LEU A 60 2.29 -14.25 2.54
CA LEU A 60 2.46 -15.50 1.79
C LEU A 60 3.88 -16.04 1.92
N GLU A 61 4.90 -15.19 1.76
CA GLU A 61 6.31 -15.59 1.93
C GLU A 61 6.59 -16.10 3.34
N ILE A 62 6.17 -15.36 4.37
CA ILE A 62 6.35 -15.77 5.76
C ILE A 62 5.62 -17.10 6.04
N SER A 63 4.39 -17.26 5.55
CA SER A 63 3.62 -18.49 5.76
C SER A 63 4.22 -19.72 5.08
N ASN A 64 4.89 -19.51 3.94
CA ASN A 64 5.56 -20.55 3.17
C ASN A 64 6.99 -20.82 3.60
N SER A 65 7.54 -20.02 4.53
CA SER A 65 8.90 -20.21 5.04
C SER A 65 9.06 -21.57 5.72
N ALA A 66 10.27 -22.13 5.63
CA ALA A 66 10.60 -23.40 6.27
C ALA A 66 10.70 -23.23 7.81
N GLN A 67 11.22 -22.10 8.25
CA GLN A 67 11.40 -21.79 9.66
C GLN A 67 11.31 -20.28 9.88
N PHE A 68 10.51 -19.86 10.83
CA PHE A 68 10.46 -18.48 11.28
C PHE A 68 11.41 -18.28 12.46
N GLU A 69 12.31 -17.30 12.37
CA GLU A 69 13.39 -17.12 13.34
C GLU A 69 13.23 -15.88 14.23
N HIS A 70 12.69 -14.78 13.70
CA HIS A 70 12.59 -13.53 14.45
C HIS A 70 11.35 -12.73 14.05
N PRO A 71 10.62 -12.08 15.00
CA PRO A 71 10.86 -12.06 16.44
C PRO A 71 10.45 -13.38 17.13
N PHE A 72 11.21 -13.78 18.12
CA PHE A 72 10.89 -14.95 18.96
C PHE A 72 9.69 -14.65 19.86
N SER A 73 9.59 -13.41 20.37
CA SER A 73 8.48 -12.94 21.20
C SER A 73 8.40 -11.41 21.13
N GLY A 74 7.21 -10.86 21.44
CA GLY A 74 7.00 -9.43 21.59
C GLY A 74 6.97 -8.66 20.25
N VAL A 75 7.58 -7.49 20.24
CA VAL A 75 7.52 -6.52 19.14
C VAL A 75 8.91 -6.27 18.57
N SER A 76 9.03 -6.28 17.24
CA SER A 76 10.26 -5.96 16.52
C SER A 76 9.97 -5.09 15.30
N ARG A 77 11.00 -4.38 14.83
CA ARG A 77 10.98 -3.70 13.52
C ARG A 77 11.47 -4.59 12.39
N GLU A 78 11.95 -5.75 12.70
CA GLU A 78 12.52 -6.71 11.75
C GLU A 78 11.86 -8.06 11.94
N CYS A 79 11.66 -8.80 10.86
CA CYS A 79 11.32 -10.20 10.91
C CYS A 79 12.23 -10.99 9.99
N PHE A 80 12.64 -12.17 10.42
CA PHE A 80 13.54 -13.06 9.68
C PHE A 80 12.98 -14.47 9.67
N PHE A 81 13.15 -15.10 8.53
CA PHE A 81 12.75 -16.48 8.28
C PHE A 81 13.73 -17.16 7.35
N ARG A 82 13.75 -18.49 7.33
CA ARG A 82 14.41 -19.25 6.30
C ARG A 82 13.46 -19.56 5.18
N PRO A 83 13.82 -19.29 3.92
CA PRO A 83 12.97 -19.64 2.80
C PRO A 83 12.77 -21.16 2.74
N SER A 84 11.69 -21.59 2.11
CA SER A 84 11.46 -23.01 1.85
C SER A 84 12.55 -23.53 0.92
N ILE A 85 13.21 -24.61 1.33
CA ILE A 85 14.23 -25.27 0.51
C ILE A 85 13.56 -25.83 -0.74
N ASP A 86 13.93 -25.32 -1.90
CA ASP A 86 13.60 -26.00 -3.15
C ASP A 86 14.19 -27.42 -3.11
N ALA A 87 13.36 -28.42 -3.38
CA ALA A 87 13.67 -29.84 -3.21
C ALA A 87 14.88 -30.35 -4.05
N GLY A 88 15.61 -29.46 -4.70
CA GLY A 88 16.81 -29.74 -5.49
C GLY A 88 18.15 -29.37 -4.88
N THR A 89 18.18 -28.61 -3.79
CA THR A 89 19.44 -28.18 -3.13
C THR A 89 19.53 -28.81 -1.75
N LEU A 90 20.36 -29.82 -1.61
CA LEU A 90 20.60 -30.61 -0.39
C LEU A 90 21.43 -29.87 0.71
N LEU A 91 21.76 -28.62 0.52
CA LEU A 91 22.45 -27.82 1.54
C LEU A 91 21.43 -26.89 2.21
N PRO A 92 21.30 -26.90 3.54
CA PRO A 92 20.55 -25.88 4.23
C PRO A 92 21.17 -24.55 3.87
N ASP A 93 20.47 -23.77 3.05
CA ASP A 93 20.92 -22.43 2.73
C ASP A 93 20.96 -21.64 4.03
N GLU A 94 22.14 -21.23 4.47
CA GLU A 94 22.33 -20.41 5.67
C GLU A 94 21.77 -18.99 5.46
N ARG A 95 21.13 -18.75 4.35
CA ARG A 95 20.45 -17.50 4.06
C ARG A 95 19.25 -17.32 4.97
N GLN A 96 19.29 -16.24 5.69
CA GLN A 96 18.12 -15.68 6.35
C GLN A 96 17.56 -14.58 5.46
N GLU A 97 16.30 -14.67 5.17
CA GLU A 97 15.55 -13.65 4.47
C GLU A 97 14.55 -13.00 5.42
N GLY A 98 14.10 -11.79 5.08
CA GLY A 98 13.18 -11.13 5.98
C GLY A 98 12.76 -9.75 5.50
N PHE A 99 12.05 -9.08 6.37
CA PHE A 99 11.54 -7.73 6.14
C PHE A 99 11.93 -6.85 7.32
N ALA A 100 12.23 -5.58 7.04
CA ALA A 100 12.58 -4.61 8.05
C ALA A 100 11.96 -3.23 7.77
N PHE A 101 11.63 -2.53 8.85
CA PHE A 101 11.21 -1.13 8.79
C PHE A 101 12.43 -0.24 9.07
N VAL A 102 12.99 0.37 8.01
CA VAL A 102 14.18 1.21 8.05
C VAL A 102 13.91 2.54 7.37
N ASP A 103 14.27 3.64 8.01
CA ASP A 103 14.16 5.01 7.46
C ASP A 103 12.81 5.33 6.81
N GLN A 104 11.73 4.99 7.51
CA GLN A 104 10.35 5.16 7.03
C GLN A 104 10.00 4.33 5.78
N ASN A 105 10.72 3.25 5.55
CA ASN A 105 10.44 2.31 4.47
C ASN A 105 10.31 0.89 5.00
N LEU A 106 9.44 0.12 4.37
CA LEU A 106 9.42 -1.33 4.50
C LEU A 106 10.30 -1.90 3.40
N VAL A 107 11.30 -2.67 3.79
CA VAL A 107 12.31 -3.20 2.87
C VAL A 107 12.46 -4.71 3.03
N TYR A 108 12.79 -5.39 1.94
CA TYR A 108 13.25 -6.77 1.97
C TYR A 108 14.72 -6.83 2.39
N VAL A 109 15.07 -7.78 3.22
CA VAL A 109 16.42 -7.95 3.77
C VAL A 109 16.86 -9.39 3.58
N SER A 110 18.00 -9.58 2.95
CA SER A 110 18.66 -10.89 2.89
C SER A 110 19.93 -10.84 3.73
N ARG A 111 20.09 -11.80 4.65
CA ARG A 111 21.32 -12.01 5.45
C ARG A 111 21.99 -13.28 4.98
N GLY A 112 23.12 -13.15 4.30
CA GLY A 112 24.00 -14.27 3.98
C GLY A 112 25.15 -14.34 4.99
N THR A 113 25.56 -15.53 5.40
CA THR A 113 26.84 -15.76 6.06
C THR A 113 27.92 -15.78 4.97
N ASP A 114 28.61 -14.67 4.79
CA ASP A 114 29.86 -14.67 4.05
C ASP A 114 30.91 -15.40 4.92
N SER A 115 31.36 -16.56 4.48
CA SER A 115 32.30 -17.41 5.18
C SER A 115 33.65 -16.73 5.42
N THR A 116 33.92 -15.57 4.85
CA THR A 116 35.18 -14.82 4.96
C THR A 116 35.13 -13.62 5.90
N SER A 117 33.98 -13.20 6.33
CA SER A 117 33.87 -12.11 7.30
C SER A 117 32.72 -12.39 8.26
N ASN A 118 33.00 -12.51 9.55
CA ASN A 118 32.01 -12.58 10.66
C ASN A 118 31.15 -11.30 10.78
N LYS A 119 31.05 -10.50 9.76
CA LYS A 119 30.22 -9.32 9.70
C LYS A 119 28.92 -9.69 8.99
N ARG A 120 27.83 -9.77 9.75
CA ARG A 120 26.46 -9.76 9.23
C ARG A 120 26.31 -8.55 8.31
N ARG A 121 26.45 -8.74 7.01
CA ARG A 121 26.08 -7.71 6.04
C ARG A 121 24.55 -7.74 5.95
N LEU A 122 23.93 -6.69 6.39
CA LEU A 122 22.58 -6.33 5.93
C LEU A 122 22.65 -6.23 4.42
N GLY A 123 21.95 -7.12 3.72
CA GLY A 123 21.90 -7.12 2.27
C GLY A 123 21.47 -5.75 1.74
N ARG A 124 21.88 -5.44 0.51
CA ARG A 124 21.53 -4.20 -0.18
C ARG A 124 20.01 -3.98 -0.12
N PHE A 125 19.61 -2.83 0.35
CA PHE A 125 18.24 -2.34 0.28
C PHE A 125 17.95 -1.93 -1.17
N GLU A 126 17.60 -2.91 -2.01
CA GLU A 126 17.38 -2.69 -3.45
C GLU A 126 15.98 -2.22 -3.65
N ASN A 127 15.34 -1.39 -3.45
CA ASN A 127 14.00 -0.83 -3.59
C ASN A 127 13.11 -1.06 -2.35
N PRO A 128 12.63 0.01 -1.76
CA PRO A 128 11.65 -0.10 -0.70
C PRO A 128 10.35 -0.68 -1.26
N LEU A 129 9.81 -1.70 -0.61
CA LEU A 129 8.52 -2.29 -0.93
C LEU A 129 7.38 -1.29 -0.66
N VAL A 130 7.48 -0.59 0.46
CA VAL A 130 6.54 0.50 0.83
C VAL A 130 7.33 1.68 1.35
N THR A 131 7.03 2.87 0.86
CA THR A 131 7.62 4.15 1.28
C THR A 131 6.67 4.96 2.17
N ASN A 132 7.21 5.96 2.88
CA ASN A 132 6.44 6.82 3.79
C ASN A 132 5.75 6.08 4.94
N CYS A 133 6.38 5.03 5.46
CA CYS A 133 5.96 4.31 6.64
C CYS A 133 6.33 5.12 7.89
N ARG A 134 5.36 5.73 8.55
CA ARG A 134 5.63 6.47 9.79
C ARG A 134 5.98 5.54 10.95
N GLU A 135 5.27 4.44 11.03
CA GLU A 135 5.49 3.40 12.03
C GLU A 135 5.28 2.03 11.38
N GLY A 136 6.15 1.10 11.69
CA GLY A 136 6.01 -0.28 11.27
C GLY A 136 6.57 -1.22 12.32
N LYS A 137 5.89 -2.35 12.53
CA LYS A 137 6.31 -3.37 13.49
C LYS A 137 5.74 -4.74 13.18
N PHE A 138 6.49 -5.74 13.57
CA PHE A 138 6.10 -7.14 13.61
C PHE A 138 5.82 -7.51 15.07
N VAL A 139 4.65 -8.07 15.36
CA VAL A 139 4.22 -8.42 16.71
C VAL A 139 3.99 -9.92 16.78
N ARG A 140 4.76 -10.63 17.58
CA ARG A 140 4.55 -12.05 17.82
C ARG A 140 3.44 -12.19 18.85
N LEU A 141 2.27 -12.66 18.41
CA LEU A 141 1.09 -12.84 19.28
C LEU A 141 1.11 -14.21 19.98
N SER A 142 1.58 -15.25 19.28
CA SER A 142 1.72 -16.61 19.83
C SER A 142 2.86 -17.36 19.13
N SER A 143 3.07 -18.63 19.44
CA SER A 143 4.08 -19.47 18.78
C SER A 143 3.85 -19.60 17.28
N ASP A 144 2.63 -19.49 16.82
CA ASP A 144 2.18 -19.75 15.47
C ASP A 144 1.50 -18.53 14.80
N LEU A 145 1.43 -17.36 15.48
CA LEU A 145 0.75 -16.18 14.96
C LEU A 145 1.63 -14.94 15.04
N LEU A 146 1.88 -14.34 13.89
CA LEU A 146 2.57 -13.06 13.72
C LEU A 146 1.58 -12.02 13.20
N GLU A 147 1.64 -10.82 13.74
CA GLU A 147 0.91 -9.67 13.25
C GLU A 147 1.87 -8.63 12.67
N ILE A 148 1.56 -8.13 11.50
CA ILE A 148 2.26 -7.04 10.84
C ILE A 148 1.40 -5.79 10.97
N ARG A 149 1.93 -4.74 11.58
CA ARG A 149 1.29 -3.42 11.67
C ARG A 149 2.10 -2.38 10.94
N LEU A 150 1.44 -1.59 10.12
CA LEU A 150 2.03 -0.54 9.33
C LEU A 150 1.16 0.70 9.36
N ILE A 151 1.75 1.84 9.65
CA ILE A 151 1.12 3.14 9.52
C ILE A 151 1.86 3.90 8.42
N ALA A 152 1.15 4.19 7.34
CA ALA A 152 1.72 4.91 6.22
C ALA A 152 0.97 6.22 5.93
N LEU A 153 1.67 7.18 5.36
CA LEU A 153 1.14 8.49 4.97
C LEU A 153 0.85 8.49 3.47
N ALA A 154 -0.40 8.75 3.12
CA ALA A 154 -0.77 8.83 1.71
C ALA A 154 -0.08 10.03 1.03
N PRO A 155 0.60 9.84 -0.10
CA PRO A 155 1.31 10.90 -0.80
C PRO A 155 0.34 11.99 -1.29
N GLY A 156 0.67 13.26 -1.00
CA GLY A 156 -0.15 14.41 -1.41
C GLY A 156 -1.38 14.70 -0.55
N PHE A 157 -1.59 13.96 0.55
CA PHE A 157 -2.67 14.23 1.49
C PHE A 157 -2.12 14.71 2.83
N GLN A 158 -2.34 15.98 3.17
CA GLN A 158 -2.05 16.47 4.51
C GLN A 158 -2.95 15.76 5.51
N GLY A 159 -2.35 14.93 6.39
CA GLY A 159 -3.07 14.19 7.42
C GLY A 159 -3.68 12.84 7.00
N GLY A 160 -3.45 12.37 5.79
CA GLY A 160 -3.92 11.07 5.31
C GLY A 160 -3.15 9.88 5.91
N ARG A 161 -3.27 9.68 7.23
CA ARG A 161 -2.72 8.52 7.94
C ARG A 161 -3.64 7.32 7.69
N LEU A 162 -3.09 6.21 7.17
CA LEU A 162 -3.77 4.93 7.08
C LEU A 162 -3.01 3.90 7.90
N GLU A 163 -3.76 3.08 8.60
CA GLU A 163 -3.25 1.94 9.36
C GLU A 163 -3.62 0.66 8.65
N PHE A 164 -2.62 -0.18 8.44
CA PHE A 164 -2.74 -1.49 7.84
C PHE A 164 -2.30 -2.54 8.85
N TYR A 165 -3.00 -3.64 8.89
CA TYR A 165 -2.58 -4.78 9.68
C TYR A 165 -2.89 -6.09 8.95
N ARG A 166 -2.04 -7.09 9.18
CA ARG A 166 -2.20 -8.45 8.68
C ARG A 166 -1.77 -9.44 9.75
N GLN A 167 -2.42 -10.57 9.77
CA GLN A 167 -2.04 -11.68 10.63
C GLN A 167 -1.62 -12.87 9.77
N VAL A 168 -0.51 -13.49 10.15
CA VAL A 168 0.11 -14.61 9.43
C VAL A 168 0.22 -15.79 10.36
N HIS A 169 -0.30 -16.93 9.95
CA HIS A 169 -0.04 -18.19 10.61
C HIS A 169 1.32 -18.74 10.19
N LEU A 170 2.17 -18.94 11.18
CA LEU A 170 3.52 -19.48 11.00
C LEU A 170 3.42 -21.01 10.96
N ARG A 171 3.91 -21.60 9.88
CA ARG A 171 4.09 -23.05 9.81
C ARG A 171 5.39 -23.41 10.51
N ASN A 172 5.34 -23.64 11.81
CA ASN A 172 6.46 -24.28 12.51
C ASN A 172 6.44 -25.76 12.11
N LYS A 173 7.30 -26.12 11.16
CA LYS A 173 7.57 -27.53 10.83
C LYS A 173 8.81 -27.99 11.59
#